data_27d97d5c9814853ac3edcf955d885522
#
_entry.id   27d97d5c9814853ac3edcf955d885522
#
_cell.length_a   1.000
_cell.length_b   1.000
_cell.length_c   1.000
_cell.angle_alpha   90.00
_cell.angle_beta   90.00
_cell.angle_gamma   90.00
#
_symmetry.space_group_name_H-M   'P 1'
#
loop_
_entity.id
_entity.type
_entity.pdbx_description
1 polymer ?
#
loop_
_entity_poly.entity_id
_entity_poly.type
_entity_poly.pdbx_seq_one_letter_code
_entity_poly.pdbx_strand_id
1 'polypeptide(L)'
;MMCSLIRGLFVCGLCLFLAGCATSGDESKPEDAISLYLSATMDGRYEDAWQYLSTEDRQAKSLETYVTERKDSGSFLTRNLHRLMRHDIREVTLVDENHARAKVEISIPDFRAIVGEISGALEAADYPESALENVSFVRRNVGAFEHKYQTEGIPRRTLRENVELVREGRQWKVRAGWGLKGPERR
;
A
#
# COMPACT_ATOMS: atom_id res chain seq x y z
N MET A 1 -28.83 79.39 -12.01
CA MET A 1 -27.96 79.78 -10.86
C MET A 1 -27.50 78.49 -10.25
N MET A 2 -26.26 78.21 -10.50
CA MET A 2 -25.17 78.00 -9.51
C MET A 2 -25.47 76.80 -8.58
N CYS A 3 -24.69 75.83 -8.37
CA CYS A 3 -23.24 75.68 -8.37
C CYS A 3 -22.96 74.25 -7.97
N SER A 4 -22.00 73.72 -8.54
CA SER A 4 -20.72 73.26 -8.02
C SER A 4 -20.72 71.76 -7.52
N LEU A 5 -20.15 70.89 -8.31
CA LEU A 5 -18.80 70.37 -8.18
C LEU A 5 -18.38 69.95 -6.75
N ILE A 6 -18.37 68.64 -6.46
CA ILE A 6 -17.27 68.05 -5.73
C ILE A 6 -17.04 66.62 -6.30
N ARG A 7 -15.98 66.52 -7.09
CA ARG A 7 -15.32 65.30 -7.46
C ARG A 7 -14.54 64.75 -6.24
N GLY A 8 -15.07 63.81 -5.54
CA GLY A 8 -14.37 63.07 -4.52
C GLY A 8 -13.68 61.88 -5.15
N LEU A 9 -12.39 61.98 -5.27
CA LEU A 9 -11.46 60.94 -5.73
C LEU A 9 -11.39 59.85 -4.67
N PHE A 10 -12.11 58.73 -4.85
CA PHE A 10 -11.95 57.55 -4.01
C PHE A 10 -10.92 56.64 -4.69
N VAL A 11 -9.65 56.90 -4.41
CA VAL A 11 -8.57 55.96 -4.66
C VAL A 11 -8.67 54.90 -3.59
N CYS A 12 -9.48 53.87 -3.87
CA CYS A 12 -9.54 52.71 -3.04
C CYS A 12 -8.34 51.82 -3.41
N GLY A 13 -7.31 51.91 -2.59
CA GLY A 13 -6.13 51.08 -2.68
C GLY A 13 -6.52 49.59 -2.54
N LEU A 14 -6.56 48.90 -3.67
CA LEU A 14 -6.68 47.46 -3.72
C LEU A 14 -5.36 46.88 -3.22
N CYS A 15 -5.21 46.75 -1.89
CA CYS A 15 -4.18 45.94 -1.28
C CYS A 15 -4.45 44.49 -1.64
N LEU A 16 -3.81 44.01 -2.70
CA LEU A 16 -3.64 42.61 -2.99
C LEU A 16 -2.85 41.98 -1.83
N PHE A 17 -3.58 41.49 -0.84
CA PHE A 17 -3.06 40.48 0.08
C PHE A 17 -2.85 39.20 -0.73
N LEU A 18 -1.70 39.11 -1.39
CA LEU A 18 -1.11 37.81 -1.74
C LEU A 18 -0.72 37.14 -0.41
N ALA A 19 -1.72 36.64 0.30
CA ALA A 19 -1.49 35.61 1.30
C ALA A 19 -0.96 34.41 0.53
N GLY A 20 0.33 34.45 0.23
CA GLY A 20 1.07 33.25 -0.14
C GLY A 20 0.87 32.28 1.02
N CYS A 21 -0.01 31.30 0.85
CA CYS A 21 0.11 30.05 1.59
C CYS A 21 1.49 29.50 1.24
N ALA A 22 2.51 29.93 1.98
CA ALA A 22 3.69 29.16 2.18
C ALA A 22 3.19 27.92 2.93
N THR A 23 2.70 26.93 2.19
CA THR A 23 2.72 25.57 2.67
C THR A 23 4.18 25.33 3.04
N SER A 24 4.48 25.43 4.32
CA SER A 24 5.68 24.88 4.90
C SER A 24 5.60 23.41 4.53
N GLY A 25 6.14 23.08 3.35
CA GLY A 25 6.21 21.72 2.87
C GLY A 25 7.08 20.98 3.87
N ASP A 26 6.41 20.32 4.79
CA ASP A 26 7.05 19.48 5.79
C ASP A 26 7.91 18.48 5.01
N GLU A 27 9.17 18.38 5.38
CA GLU A 27 10.09 17.48 4.73
C GLU A 27 9.60 16.08 5.01
N SER A 28 9.24 15.31 3.95
CA SER A 28 8.72 13.96 4.14
C SER A 28 9.79 13.08 4.79
N LYS A 29 9.38 12.19 5.68
CA LYS A 29 10.27 11.21 6.28
C LYS A 29 10.33 9.96 5.42
N PRO A 30 11.45 9.21 5.43
CA PRO A 30 11.54 7.94 4.70
C PRO A 30 10.45 6.96 5.10
N GLU A 31 10.13 6.90 6.41
CA GLU A 31 9.08 6.04 6.97
C GLU A 31 7.70 6.34 6.37
N ASP A 32 7.37 7.62 6.19
CA ASP A 32 6.09 8.04 5.63
C ASP A 32 5.98 7.59 4.16
N ALA A 33 7.04 7.75 3.39
CA ALA A 33 7.07 7.33 1.98
C ALA A 33 6.86 5.82 1.82
N ILE A 34 7.49 5.00 2.66
CA ILE A 34 7.31 3.55 2.66
C ILE A 34 5.89 3.19 3.08
N SER A 35 5.40 3.76 4.18
CA SER A 35 4.07 3.48 4.71
C SER A 35 2.99 3.79 3.69
N LEU A 36 3.06 4.94 3.03
CA LEU A 36 2.13 5.35 1.99
C LEU A 36 2.19 4.44 0.76
N TYR A 37 3.41 4.09 0.31
CA TYR A 37 3.61 3.16 -0.81
C TYR A 37 3.02 1.77 -0.52
N LEU A 38 3.36 1.20 0.64
CA LEU A 38 2.89 -0.14 1.01
C LEU A 38 1.40 -0.16 1.24
N SER A 39 0.83 0.83 1.94
CA SER A 39 -0.60 0.95 2.15
C SER A 39 -1.35 1.06 0.81
N ALA A 40 -0.91 1.93 -0.08
CA ALA A 40 -1.52 2.06 -1.40
C ALA A 40 -1.43 0.76 -2.21
N THR A 41 -0.30 0.05 -2.15
CA THR A 41 -0.12 -1.24 -2.83
C THR A 41 -1.05 -2.31 -2.25
N MET A 42 -1.16 -2.41 -0.93
CA MET A 42 -2.01 -3.39 -0.24
C MET A 42 -3.49 -3.11 -0.43
N ASP A 43 -3.88 -1.84 -0.56
CA ASP A 43 -5.25 -1.43 -0.85
C ASP A 43 -5.63 -1.59 -2.34
N GLY A 44 -4.67 -1.96 -3.21
CA GLY A 44 -4.87 -2.04 -4.65
C GLY A 44 -4.98 -0.69 -5.35
N ARG A 45 -4.58 0.40 -4.66
CA ARG A 45 -4.51 1.76 -5.21
C ARG A 45 -3.17 1.96 -5.92
N TYR A 46 -2.99 1.22 -7.02
CA TYR A 46 -1.69 1.14 -7.71
C TYR A 46 -1.29 2.46 -8.35
N GLU A 47 -2.25 3.26 -8.80
CA GLU A 47 -2.03 4.59 -9.35
C GLU A 47 -1.41 5.52 -8.26
N ASP A 48 -1.89 5.43 -7.02
CA ASP A 48 -1.32 6.17 -5.90
C ASP A 48 0.07 5.62 -5.53
N ALA A 49 0.21 4.29 -5.44
CA ALA A 49 1.48 3.64 -5.13
C ALA A 49 2.59 4.07 -6.10
N TRP A 50 2.28 4.18 -7.40
CA TRP A 50 3.21 4.59 -8.43
C TRP A 50 3.80 5.99 -8.20
N GLN A 51 3.06 6.91 -7.59
CA GLN A 51 3.52 8.27 -7.28
C GLN A 51 4.61 8.30 -6.20
N TYR A 52 4.67 7.27 -5.34
CA TYR A 52 5.70 7.14 -4.31
C TYR A 52 6.98 6.48 -4.82
N LEU A 53 7.01 5.98 -6.06
CA LEU A 53 8.20 5.43 -6.68
C LEU A 53 9.17 6.52 -7.12
N SER A 54 10.45 6.16 -7.19
CA SER A 54 11.50 7.05 -7.68
C SER A 54 11.26 7.48 -9.13
N THR A 55 11.77 8.64 -9.49
CA THR A 55 11.71 9.12 -10.88
C THR A 55 12.37 8.14 -11.83
N GLU A 56 13.49 7.52 -11.43
CA GLU A 56 14.19 6.49 -12.20
C GLU A 56 13.28 5.30 -12.50
N ASP A 57 12.58 4.78 -11.49
CA ASP A 57 11.65 3.65 -11.67
C ASP A 57 10.45 4.02 -12.54
N ARG A 58 9.92 5.23 -12.37
CA ARG A 58 8.80 5.74 -13.17
C ARG A 58 9.18 5.99 -14.64
N GLN A 59 10.44 6.28 -14.91
CA GLN A 59 10.97 6.36 -16.30
C GLN A 59 11.18 4.97 -16.89
N ALA A 60 11.61 4.01 -16.07
CA ALA A 60 11.85 2.64 -16.51
C ALA A 60 10.56 1.86 -16.79
N LYS A 61 9.46 2.20 -16.10
CA LYS A 61 8.16 1.54 -16.27
C LYS A 61 7.04 2.59 -16.25
N SER A 62 6.20 2.60 -17.28
CA SER A 62 5.05 3.53 -17.33
C SER A 62 3.99 3.20 -16.27
N LEU A 63 3.17 4.18 -15.91
CA LEU A 63 2.03 3.98 -15.01
C LEU A 63 1.10 2.87 -15.50
N GLU A 64 0.76 2.89 -16.80
CA GLU A 64 -0.13 1.88 -17.40
C GLU A 64 0.44 0.47 -17.26
N THR A 65 1.73 0.29 -17.60
CA THR A 65 2.41 -1.00 -17.46
C THR A 65 2.44 -1.45 -16.00
N TYR A 66 2.79 -0.56 -15.08
CA TYR A 66 2.83 -0.87 -13.66
C TYR A 66 1.46 -1.33 -13.12
N VAL A 67 0.40 -0.58 -13.44
CA VAL A 67 -0.96 -0.88 -13.00
C VAL A 67 -1.46 -2.20 -13.60
N THR A 68 -1.23 -2.42 -14.90
CA THR A 68 -1.62 -3.65 -15.58
C THR A 68 -0.94 -4.86 -14.98
N GLU A 69 0.38 -4.84 -14.83
CA GLU A 69 1.13 -5.94 -14.21
C GLU A 69 0.64 -6.26 -12.80
N ARG A 70 0.30 -5.24 -12.01
CA ARG A 70 -0.21 -5.44 -10.64
C ARG A 70 -1.62 -6.00 -10.62
N LYS A 71 -2.48 -5.58 -11.55
CA LYS A 71 -3.85 -6.09 -11.69
C LYS A 71 -3.86 -7.51 -12.26
N ASP A 72 -3.01 -7.80 -13.26
CA ASP A 72 -2.94 -9.11 -13.93
C ASP A 72 -2.27 -10.18 -13.06
N SER A 73 -1.31 -9.80 -12.21
CA SER A 73 -0.68 -10.72 -11.26
C SER A 73 -1.65 -11.19 -10.15
N GLY A 74 -2.85 -10.61 -10.08
CA GLY A 74 -3.85 -10.86 -9.06
C GLY A 74 -5.00 -11.72 -9.55
N SER A 75 -5.01 -13.04 -9.22
CA SER A 75 -6.26 -13.80 -9.22
C SER A 75 -7.29 -13.15 -8.29
N PHE A 76 -8.57 -13.49 -8.39
CA PHE A 76 -9.61 -13.06 -7.45
C PHE A 76 -9.19 -13.23 -5.98
N LEU A 77 -8.51 -14.33 -5.67
CA LEU A 77 -7.94 -14.61 -4.36
C LEU A 77 -6.91 -13.56 -3.96
N THR A 78 -5.93 -13.26 -4.81
CA THR A 78 -4.84 -12.32 -4.51
C THR A 78 -5.38 -10.92 -4.20
N ARG A 79 -6.39 -10.45 -4.95
CA ARG A 79 -7.03 -9.14 -4.71
C ARG A 79 -7.71 -9.03 -3.35
N ASN A 80 -8.35 -10.11 -2.89
CA ASN A 80 -8.98 -10.12 -1.56
C ASN A 80 -7.96 -10.31 -0.43
N LEU A 81 -6.83 -10.94 -0.72
CA LEU A 81 -5.77 -11.20 0.23
C LEU A 81 -4.98 -9.95 0.60
N HIS A 82 -4.83 -9.00 -0.31
CA HIS A 82 -4.13 -7.75 -0.04
C HIS A 82 -4.73 -7.01 1.17
N ARG A 83 -6.05 -7.04 1.34
CA ARG A 83 -6.72 -6.42 2.50
C ARG A 83 -6.39 -7.07 3.84
N LEU A 84 -5.90 -8.29 3.82
CA LEU A 84 -5.47 -9.01 5.01
C LEU A 84 -3.97 -8.86 5.29
N MET A 85 -3.23 -8.24 4.39
CA MET A 85 -1.81 -7.95 4.60
C MET A 85 -1.64 -6.80 5.58
N ARG A 86 -0.55 -6.84 6.34
CA ARG A 86 -0.14 -5.77 7.26
C ARG A 86 1.35 -5.54 7.06
N HIS A 87 1.81 -4.34 7.28
CA HIS A 87 3.23 -4.03 7.28
C HIS A 87 3.63 -3.33 8.58
N ASP A 88 4.89 -3.50 8.94
CA ASP A 88 5.51 -2.84 10.07
C ASP A 88 6.94 -2.46 9.68
N ILE A 89 7.27 -1.19 9.82
CA ILE A 89 8.61 -0.66 9.53
C ILE A 89 9.44 -0.83 10.78
N ARG A 90 10.38 -1.77 10.76
CA ARG A 90 11.21 -2.13 11.92
C ARG A 90 12.37 -1.16 12.15
N GLU A 91 12.99 -0.73 11.07
CA GLU A 91 14.18 0.08 11.13
C GLU A 91 14.31 0.89 9.85
N VAL A 92 14.71 2.14 9.96
CA VAL A 92 15.13 2.96 8.84
C VAL A 92 16.52 3.49 9.11
N THR A 93 17.44 3.23 8.20
CA THR A 93 18.83 3.67 8.27
C THR A 93 19.13 4.61 7.12
N LEU A 94 19.56 5.83 7.42
CA LEU A 94 20.11 6.73 6.41
C LEU A 94 21.49 6.21 6.00
N VAL A 95 21.64 5.96 4.71
CA VAL A 95 22.94 5.56 4.11
C VAL A 95 23.78 6.80 3.85
N ASP A 96 23.12 7.85 3.35
CA ASP A 96 23.67 9.20 3.16
C ASP A 96 22.52 10.23 3.17
N GLU A 97 22.78 11.47 2.78
CA GLU A 97 21.79 12.55 2.75
C GLU A 97 20.61 12.29 1.80
N ASN A 98 20.82 11.45 0.77
CA ASN A 98 19.86 11.20 -0.30
C ASN A 98 19.41 9.74 -0.41
N HIS A 99 19.97 8.86 0.39
CA HIS A 99 19.63 7.42 0.35
C HIS A 99 19.32 6.91 1.75
N ALA A 100 18.28 6.09 1.82
CA ALA A 100 17.90 5.37 3.02
C ALA A 100 17.57 3.91 2.70
N ARG A 101 17.68 3.07 3.69
CA ARG A 101 17.26 1.66 3.63
C ARG A 101 16.37 1.38 4.81
N ALA A 102 15.25 0.71 4.54
CA ALA A 102 14.33 0.27 5.58
C ALA A 102 14.21 -1.24 5.62
N LYS A 103 14.11 -1.78 6.83
CA LYS A 103 13.69 -3.17 7.09
C LYS A 103 12.20 -3.16 7.37
N VAL A 104 11.44 -3.85 6.56
CA VAL A 104 9.99 -3.95 6.66
C VAL A 104 9.58 -5.39 6.90
N GLU A 105 8.72 -5.61 7.87
CA GLU A 105 8.03 -6.88 8.07
C GLU A 105 6.64 -6.80 7.47
N ILE A 106 6.35 -7.73 6.55
CA ILE A 106 5.05 -7.85 5.90
C ILE A 106 4.40 -9.12 6.41
N SER A 107 3.30 -8.98 7.13
CA SER A 107 2.51 -10.08 7.67
C SER A 107 1.40 -10.43 6.69
N ILE A 108 1.40 -11.68 6.21
CA ILE A 108 0.42 -12.22 5.27
C ILE A 108 -0.27 -13.44 5.85
N PRO A 109 -1.53 -13.77 5.45
CA PRO A 109 -2.16 -15.02 5.82
C PRO A 109 -1.31 -16.23 5.42
N ASP A 110 -1.17 -17.20 6.31
CA ASP A 110 -0.50 -18.46 6.01
C ASP A 110 -1.49 -19.47 5.43
N PHE A 111 -1.66 -19.42 4.11
CA PHE A 111 -2.58 -20.33 3.42
C PHE A 111 -2.19 -21.79 3.53
N ARG A 112 -0.90 -22.11 3.68
CA ARG A 112 -0.48 -23.50 3.86
C ARG A 112 -0.99 -24.04 5.20
N ALA A 113 -0.87 -23.25 6.25
CA ALA A 113 -1.40 -23.60 7.56
C ALA A 113 -2.93 -23.71 7.52
N ILE A 114 -3.62 -22.73 6.90
CA ILE A 114 -5.09 -22.75 6.78
C ILE A 114 -5.57 -23.97 6.01
N VAL A 115 -4.99 -24.24 4.84
CA VAL A 115 -5.37 -25.40 4.01
C VAL A 115 -5.04 -26.69 4.73
N GLY A 116 -3.89 -26.78 5.40
CA GLY A 116 -3.51 -27.95 6.18
C GLY A 116 -4.48 -28.26 7.31
N GLU A 117 -4.93 -27.24 8.05
CA GLU A 117 -5.94 -27.40 9.11
C GLU A 117 -7.28 -27.89 8.56
N ILE A 118 -7.74 -27.29 7.45
CA ILE A 118 -9.00 -27.67 6.80
C ILE A 118 -8.92 -29.11 6.27
N SER A 119 -7.84 -29.47 5.57
CA SER A 119 -7.64 -30.80 5.03
C SER A 119 -7.55 -31.85 6.14
N GLY A 120 -6.78 -31.58 7.20
CA GLY A 120 -6.67 -32.51 8.34
C GLY A 120 -7.99 -32.73 9.06
N ALA A 121 -8.83 -31.69 9.20
CA ALA A 121 -10.16 -31.84 9.78
C ALA A 121 -11.12 -32.64 8.87
N LEU A 122 -10.99 -32.48 7.56
CA LEU A 122 -11.79 -33.26 6.59
C LEU A 122 -11.35 -34.71 6.52
N GLU A 123 -10.05 -34.99 6.59
CA GLU A 123 -9.52 -36.35 6.62
C GLU A 123 -9.83 -37.11 7.91
N ALA A 124 -9.87 -36.39 9.05
CA ALA A 124 -10.19 -36.96 10.36
C ALA A 124 -11.70 -37.22 10.56
N ALA A 125 -12.54 -36.72 9.68
CA ALA A 125 -13.97 -36.88 9.77
C ALA A 125 -14.48 -38.00 8.86
N ASP A 126 -15.36 -38.87 9.39
CA ASP A 126 -16.08 -39.83 8.58
C ASP A 126 -16.94 -39.11 7.55
N TYR A 127 -16.57 -39.19 6.30
CA TYR A 127 -17.25 -38.56 5.19
C TYR A 127 -18.62 -39.25 4.97
N PRO A 128 -19.74 -38.53 5.01
CA PRO A 128 -21.04 -39.13 4.80
C PRO A 128 -21.19 -39.64 3.37
N GLU A 129 -21.83 -40.79 3.19
CA GLU A 129 -22.06 -41.39 1.87
C GLU A 129 -23.14 -40.64 1.06
N SER A 130 -24.06 -39.95 1.74
CA SER A 130 -25.15 -39.23 1.05
C SER A 130 -24.77 -37.79 0.68
N ALA A 131 -25.21 -37.37 -0.50
CA ALA A 131 -24.95 -36.01 -1.00
C ALA A 131 -25.55 -34.90 -0.09
N LEU A 132 -26.69 -35.13 0.54
CA LEU A 132 -27.34 -34.15 1.43
C LEU A 132 -26.60 -34.02 2.77
N GLU A 133 -26.12 -35.17 3.30
CA GLU A 133 -25.30 -35.17 4.52
C GLU A 133 -23.93 -34.54 4.26
N ASN A 134 -23.35 -34.70 3.08
CA ASN A 134 -22.13 -34.05 2.65
C ASN A 134 -22.25 -32.52 2.67
N VAL A 135 -23.35 -31.94 2.17
CA VAL A 135 -23.59 -30.49 2.21
C VAL A 135 -23.67 -29.99 3.65
N SER A 136 -24.39 -30.72 4.50
CA SER A 136 -24.51 -30.36 5.92
C SER A 136 -23.19 -30.51 6.67
N PHE A 137 -22.41 -31.53 6.33
CA PHE A 137 -21.08 -31.77 6.87
C PHE A 137 -20.09 -30.64 6.50
N VAL A 138 -20.00 -30.29 5.22
CA VAL A 138 -19.14 -29.20 4.74
C VAL A 138 -19.55 -27.88 5.41
N ARG A 139 -20.85 -27.58 5.48
CA ARG A 139 -21.36 -26.35 6.10
C ARG A 139 -20.99 -26.25 7.58
N ARG A 140 -21.09 -27.35 8.35
CA ARG A 140 -20.72 -27.35 9.78
C ARG A 140 -19.23 -27.14 9.98
N ASN A 141 -18.39 -27.81 9.17
CA ASN A 141 -16.93 -27.68 9.28
C ASN A 141 -16.45 -26.28 8.86
N VAL A 142 -16.98 -25.72 7.76
CA VAL A 142 -16.68 -24.34 7.35
C VAL A 142 -17.08 -23.35 8.45
N GLY A 143 -18.26 -23.51 9.05
CA GLY A 143 -18.71 -22.68 10.16
C GLY A 143 -17.82 -22.76 11.40
N ALA A 144 -17.28 -23.94 11.71
CA ALA A 144 -16.32 -24.11 12.81
C ALA A 144 -15.00 -23.36 12.54
N PHE A 145 -14.48 -23.44 11.31
CA PHE A 145 -13.27 -22.68 10.92
C PHE A 145 -13.53 -21.17 10.91
N GLU A 146 -14.68 -20.75 10.40
CA GLU A 146 -15.07 -19.33 10.43
C GLU A 146 -15.09 -18.80 11.87
N HIS A 147 -15.74 -19.51 12.79
CA HIS A 147 -15.77 -19.14 14.21
C HIS A 147 -14.36 -19.13 14.83
N LYS A 148 -13.54 -20.17 14.55
CA LYS A 148 -12.15 -20.23 15.04
C LYS A 148 -11.36 -19.03 14.58
N TYR A 149 -11.38 -18.70 13.28
CA TYR A 149 -10.58 -17.60 12.75
C TYR A 149 -11.12 -16.21 13.12
N GLN A 150 -12.41 -16.11 13.48
CA GLN A 150 -12.98 -14.89 14.06
C GLN A 150 -12.48 -14.65 15.50
N THR A 151 -12.29 -15.71 16.29
CA THR A 151 -11.89 -15.63 17.69
C THR A 151 -10.39 -15.67 17.91
N GLU A 152 -9.68 -16.56 17.24
CA GLU A 152 -8.23 -16.78 17.40
C GLU A 152 -7.38 -16.01 16.39
N GLY A 153 -8.03 -15.50 15.33
CA GLY A 153 -7.37 -14.85 14.20
C GLY A 153 -6.85 -15.84 13.17
N ILE A 154 -6.62 -15.35 11.97
CA ILE A 154 -6.12 -16.12 10.84
C ILE A 154 -4.63 -16.42 11.04
N PRO A 155 -4.16 -17.67 10.87
CA PRO A 155 -2.73 -17.99 10.87
C PRO A 155 -1.95 -17.09 9.91
N ARG A 156 -0.83 -16.57 10.37
CA ARG A 156 -0.04 -15.59 9.61
C ARG A 156 1.42 -16.00 9.55
N ARG A 157 2.06 -15.62 8.44
CA ARG A 157 3.52 -15.69 8.30
C ARG A 157 4.08 -14.29 8.03
N THR A 158 5.29 -14.06 8.47
CA THR A 158 5.99 -12.78 8.28
C THR A 158 7.07 -12.93 7.21
N LEU A 159 7.05 -12.02 6.26
CA LEU A 159 8.11 -11.83 5.28
C LEU A 159 8.94 -10.62 5.71
N ARG A 160 10.25 -10.67 5.49
CA ARG A 160 11.17 -9.57 5.76
C ARG A 160 11.72 -9.04 4.45
N GLU A 161 11.54 -7.76 4.22
CA GLU A 161 11.95 -7.07 3.00
C GLU A 161 12.86 -5.91 3.34
N ASN A 162 13.87 -5.69 2.47
CA ASN A 162 14.67 -4.48 2.50
C ASN A 162 14.16 -3.55 1.41
N VAL A 163 13.74 -2.35 1.80
CA VAL A 163 13.22 -1.33 0.89
C VAL A 163 14.27 -0.22 0.78
N GLU A 164 14.68 0.09 -0.44
CA GLU A 164 15.57 1.22 -0.71
C GLU A 164 14.76 2.47 -0.98
N LEU A 165 15.28 3.61 -0.52
CA LEU A 165 14.68 4.91 -0.73
C LEU A 165 15.71 5.89 -1.24
N VAL A 166 15.24 6.81 -2.06
CA VAL A 166 16.02 7.93 -2.58
C VAL A 166 15.28 9.24 -2.29
N ARG A 167 16.03 10.26 -1.97
CA ARG A 167 15.49 11.60 -1.74
C ARG A 167 15.49 12.39 -3.04
N GLU A 168 14.34 12.82 -3.48
CA GLU A 168 14.13 13.65 -4.66
C GLU A 168 13.63 15.04 -4.22
N GLY A 169 14.56 15.97 -4.13
CA GLY A 169 14.28 17.30 -3.58
C GLY A 169 13.92 17.21 -2.09
N ARG A 170 12.67 17.52 -1.73
CA ARG A 170 12.17 17.47 -0.34
C ARG A 170 11.39 16.22 -0.02
N GLN A 171 11.27 15.27 -0.95
CA GLN A 171 10.45 14.09 -0.81
C GLN A 171 11.29 12.81 -0.87
N TRP A 172 10.99 11.88 0.03
CA TRP A 172 11.50 10.52 -0.08
C TRP A 172 10.63 9.71 -1.02
N LYS A 173 11.28 8.86 -1.83
CA LYS A 173 10.66 7.97 -2.80
C LYS A 173 11.18 6.55 -2.63
N VAL A 174 10.33 5.57 -2.85
CA VAL A 174 10.72 4.16 -2.85
C VAL A 174 11.44 3.83 -4.16
N ARG A 175 12.60 3.16 -4.05
CA ARG A 175 13.38 2.71 -5.19
C ARG A 175 13.16 1.22 -5.39
N ALA A 176 12.42 0.86 -6.45
CA ALA A 176 12.17 -0.52 -6.82
C ALA A 176 13.32 -1.13 -7.65
N GLY A 177 14.19 -0.28 -8.21
CA GLY A 177 15.39 -0.68 -8.94
C GLY A 177 15.12 -1.23 -10.34
N TRP A 178 13.99 -0.88 -10.96
CA TRP A 178 13.67 -1.36 -12.33
C TRP A 178 14.56 -0.75 -13.40
N GLY A 179 15.07 0.48 -13.17
CA GLY A 179 15.99 1.16 -14.08
C GLY A 179 17.43 0.63 -14.01
N LEU A 180 17.76 -0.08 -12.93
CA LEU A 180 19.08 -0.63 -12.77
C LEU A 180 19.23 -1.89 -13.65
N LYS A 181 19.94 -1.77 -14.76
CA LYS A 181 20.54 -2.91 -15.44
C LYS A 181 21.68 -3.43 -14.57
N GLY A 182 21.35 -4.08 -13.47
CA GLY A 182 22.30 -4.80 -12.64
C GLY A 182 22.41 -6.25 -13.11
N PRO A 183 23.50 -6.97 -12.72
CA PRO A 183 23.69 -8.34 -13.12
C PRO A 183 22.47 -9.17 -12.73
N GLU A 184 21.97 -9.96 -13.70
CA GLU A 184 20.88 -10.91 -13.53
C GLU A 184 21.05 -11.64 -12.20
N ARG A 185 20.05 -11.54 -11.33
CA ARG A 185 20.01 -12.36 -10.12
C ARG A 185 19.85 -13.82 -10.59
N ARG A 186 20.96 -14.55 -10.57
CA ARG A 186 20.95 -16.01 -10.71
C ARG A 186 20.43 -16.65 -9.43
#